data_8b92ce33757efa51e28f483df331d4eb
#
_entry.id   8b92ce33757efa51e28f483df331d4eb
#
_cell.length_a   1.000
_cell.length_b   1.000
_cell.length_c   1.000
_cell.angle_alpha   90.00
_cell.angle_beta   90.00
_cell.angle_gamma   90.00
#
_symmetry.space_group_name_H-M   'P 1'
#
loop_
_entity.id
_entity.type
_entity.pdbx_description
1 polymer ?
#
loop_
_entity_poly.entity_id
_entity_poly.type
_entity_poly.pdbx_seq_one_letter_code
_entity_poly.pdbx_strand_id
1 'polypeptide(L)'
;MINEIRNFSLYLLVAITSSLFAVNVTLNVDMSNVTVSENGVHVAGSFQGWDPAATMLTDEDGDGVYTVVVDMSGVTDETVFFKYLNGNAWGNDETVSDPVCGGAGGNASDRFLDVPDADTVLDPVCFSECIGCDESYVHFAVDADGYDITDGVRVAGSFNSWDANVDFMMDAGEGVYTMAKAFEEGSTIEWKYVLNGTTWEELGEDVCTTGGGYINRTVTVSEGDMMFDPVPCFSSCYECGGAPLTASVTFQADMSVLLSQGWDVNTHFIELRGGVNGWAAGDNFQEDLTDPALYTITKEITAVPGSVQEWKFKANPDENFN
;
A
#
# COMPACT_ATOMS: atom_id res chain seq x y z
N MET A 1 31.60 -79.36 28.50
CA MET A 1 30.96 -79.10 27.22
C MET A 1 30.11 -77.83 27.40
N ILE A 2 30.65 -76.73 27.00
CA ILE A 2 30.03 -75.40 27.08
C ILE A 2 29.68 -75.00 25.68
N ASN A 3 28.38 -74.90 25.37
CA ASN A 3 27.84 -74.46 24.08
C ASN A 3 27.93 -72.91 24.03
N GLU A 4 28.77 -72.37 23.16
CA GLU A 4 28.72 -70.97 22.80
C GLU A 4 27.56 -70.70 21.84
N ILE A 5 26.60 -69.89 22.28
CA ILE A 5 25.55 -69.36 21.44
C ILE A 5 26.09 -68.05 20.81
N ARG A 6 26.44 -68.10 19.49
CA ARG A 6 26.78 -66.91 18.74
C ARG A 6 25.53 -66.14 18.37
N ASN A 7 25.36 -64.98 19.04
CA ASN A 7 24.34 -64.02 18.65
C ASN A 7 24.70 -63.36 17.29
N PHE A 8 23.99 -63.71 16.23
CA PHE A 8 24.01 -63.02 14.96
C PHE A 8 23.07 -61.80 15.10
N SER A 9 23.67 -60.60 15.25
CA SER A 9 22.94 -59.36 15.19
C SER A 9 22.71 -58.99 13.71
N LEU A 10 21.47 -59.16 13.24
CA LEU A 10 21.04 -58.76 11.90
C LEU A 10 20.82 -57.26 11.90
N TYR A 11 21.78 -56.50 11.35
CA TYR A 11 21.58 -55.06 11.07
C TYR A 11 20.68 -54.93 9.87
N LEU A 12 19.41 -54.53 10.10
CA LEU A 12 18.49 -54.12 9.06
C LEU A 12 18.93 -52.74 8.56
N LEU A 13 19.59 -52.71 7.40
CA LEU A 13 19.91 -51.46 6.68
C LEU A 13 18.59 -50.97 6.08
N VAL A 14 17.91 -50.04 6.75
CA VAL A 14 16.79 -49.29 6.14
C VAL A 14 17.39 -48.32 5.20
N ALA A 15 17.39 -48.61 3.93
CA ALA A 15 17.63 -47.64 2.88
C ALA A 15 16.43 -46.68 2.86
N ILE A 16 16.63 -45.50 3.41
CA ILE A 16 15.69 -44.39 3.20
C ILE A 16 15.93 -43.92 1.76
N THR A 17 15.14 -44.43 0.85
CA THR A 17 15.03 -43.83 -0.49
C THR A 17 14.27 -42.53 -0.29
N SER A 18 14.97 -41.41 -0.19
CA SER A 18 14.39 -40.11 -0.46
C SER A 18 13.90 -40.16 -1.91
N SER A 19 12.60 -40.29 -2.11
CA SER A 19 11.99 -40.00 -3.39
C SER A 19 12.21 -38.51 -3.62
N LEU A 20 13.12 -38.17 -4.51
CA LEU A 20 13.20 -36.86 -5.12
C LEU A 20 11.89 -36.72 -5.92
N PHE A 21 10.91 -36.05 -5.33
CA PHE A 21 9.76 -35.60 -6.10
C PHE A 21 10.28 -34.49 -7.02
N ALA A 22 9.93 -34.57 -8.29
CA ALA A 22 10.12 -33.46 -9.20
C ALA A 22 9.32 -32.29 -8.64
N VAL A 23 9.97 -31.16 -8.43
CA VAL A 23 9.32 -29.91 -8.02
C VAL A 23 9.31 -28.99 -9.25
N ASN A 24 8.11 -28.66 -9.70
CA ASN A 24 7.92 -27.75 -10.82
C ASN A 24 7.53 -26.37 -10.31
N VAL A 25 8.19 -25.35 -10.78
CA VAL A 25 7.80 -23.96 -10.53
C VAL A 25 7.33 -23.34 -11.83
N THR A 26 6.11 -22.83 -11.83
CA THR A 26 5.58 -22.02 -12.91
C THR A 26 5.96 -20.58 -12.69
N LEU A 27 6.77 -20.04 -13.60
CA LEU A 27 7.19 -18.64 -13.62
C LEU A 27 6.30 -17.87 -14.60
N ASN A 28 5.81 -16.72 -14.17
CA ASN A 28 4.92 -15.85 -14.94
C ASN A 28 5.47 -14.42 -14.96
N VAL A 29 5.47 -13.79 -16.15
CA VAL A 29 5.80 -12.37 -16.30
C VAL A 29 4.79 -11.69 -17.21
N ASP A 30 4.24 -10.59 -16.76
CA ASP A 30 3.36 -9.73 -17.53
C ASP A 30 4.20 -8.73 -18.33
N MET A 31 4.02 -8.75 -19.66
CA MET A 31 4.74 -7.91 -20.62
C MET A 31 3.86 -6.78 -21.17
N SER A 32 2.69 -6.52 -20.58
CA SER A 32 1.71 -5.51 -21.08
C SER A 32 2.29 -4.10 -21.17
N ASN A 33 3.25 -3.77 -20.30
CA ASN A 33 3.89 -2.45 -20.23
C ASN A 33 5.06 -2.27 -21.21
N VAL A 34 5.46 -3.34 -21.95
CA VAL A 34 6.61 -3.29 -22.87
C VAL A 34 6.27 -3.91 -24.21
N THR A 35 6.94 -3.44 -25.25
CA THR A 35 6.83 -4.09 -26.56
C THR A 35 7.68 -5.35 -26.57
N VAL A 36 7.04 -6.49 -26.75
CA VAL A 36 7.72 -7.80 -26.78
C VAL A 36 8.64 -7.91 -27.99
N SER A 37 9.84 -8.38 -27.75
CA SER A 37 10.86 -8.64 -28.77
C SER A 37 10.41 -9.70 -29.78
N GLU A 38 10.83 -9.58 -31.04
CA GLU A 38 10.63 -10.61 -32.06
C GLU A 38 11.30 -11.95 -31.67
N ASN A 39 12.27 -11.94 -30.77
CA ASN A 39 12.91 -13.13 -30.23
C ASN A 39 12.17 -13.74 -29.02
N GLY A 40 10.99 -13.25 -28.70
CA GLY A 40 10.16 -13.74 -27.59
C GLY A 40 10.64 -13.30 -26.21
N VAL A 41 10.06 -13.91 -25.19
CA VAL A 41 10.37 -13.68 -23.75
C VAL A 41 11.09 -14.89 -23.21
N HIS A 42 12.16 -14.68 -22.46
CA HIS A 42 12.99 -15.74 -21.88
C HIS A 42 13.22 -15.52 -20.38
N VAL A 43 13.66 -16.59 -19.72
CA VAL A 43 14.18 -16.52 -18.35
C VAL A 43 15.57 -17.15 -18.31
N ALA A 44 16.49 -16.51 -17.64
CA ALA A 44 17.80 -17.05 -17.34
C ALA A 44 18.03 -17.02 -15.82
N GLY A 45 18.59 -18.11 -15.29
CA GLY A 45 18.82 -18.21 -13.86
C GLY A 45 19.83 -19.26 -13.47
N SER A 46 20.11 -19.34 -12.16
CA SER A 46 21.05 -20.31 -11.59
C SER A 46 20.63 -21.75 -11.86
N PHE A 47 19.34 -22.03 -11.98
CA PHE A 47 18.78 -23.35 -12.25
C PHE A 47 19.13 -23.92 -13.64
N GLN A 48 19.54 -23.10 -14.60
CA GLN A 48 19.87 -23.53 -15.97
C GLN A 48 21.23 -22.99 -16.48
N GLY A 49 22.05 -22.47 -15.56
CA GLY A 49 23.42 -21.98 -15.86
C GLY A 49 23.47 -20.61 -16.52
N TRP A 50 22.44 -19.80 -16.39
CA TRP A 50 22.37 -18.43 -16.91
C TRP A 50 22.45 -18.31 -18.44
N ASP A 51 21.92 -19.29 -19.17
CA ASP A 51 21.83 -19.21 -20.62
C ASP A 51 20.56 -18.41 -21.02
N PRO A 52 20.71 -17.19 -21.59
CA PRO A 52 19.58 -16.34 -21.92
C PRO A 52 18.68 -16.86 -23.04
N ALA A 53 19.11 -17.88 -23.77
CA ALA A 53 18.36 -18.46 -24.87
C ALA A 53 17.75 -19.83 -24.55
N ALA A 54 18.06 -20.42 -23.37
CA ALA A 54 17.70 -21.79 -23.07
C ALA A 54 16.24 -22.00 -22.69
N THR A 55 15.61 -21.02 -22.04
CA THR A 55 14.26 -21.18 -21.47
C THR A 55 13.35 -20.07 -21.98
N MET A 56 12.50 -20.40 -22.95
CA MET A 56 11.51 -19.47 -23.52
C MET A 56 10.17 -19.59 -22.80
N LEU A 57 9.54 -18.47 -22.54
CA LEU A 57 8.16 -18.36 -22.04
C LEU A 57 7.19 -18.21 -23.22
N THR A 58 5.95 -18.65 -23.04
CA THR A 58 4.88 -18.54 -24.04
C THR A 58 3.66 -17.85 -23.45
N ASP A 59 2.98 -17.09 -24.28
CA ASP A 59 1.67 -16.52 -24.03
C ASP A 59 0.68 -17.23 -24.98
N GLU A 60 -0.01 -18.27 -24.46
CA GLU A 60 -0.88 -19.14 -25.29
C GLU A 60 -2.28 -18.56 -25.48
N ASP A 61 -2.76 -17.77 -24.56
CA ASP A 61 -4.11 -17.17 -24.57
C ASP A 61 -4.13 -15.71 -25.04
N GLY A 62 -2.96 -15.10 -25.16
CA GLY A 62 -2.78 -13.76 -25.70
C GLY A 62 -3.17 -12.63 -24.74
N ASP A 63 -3.05 -12.89 -23.44
CA ASP A 63 -3.37 -11.91 -22.41
C ASP A 63 -2.20 -11.00 -22.01
N GLY A 64 -0.99 -11.28 -22.55
CA GLY A 64 0.25 -10.55 -22.28
C GLY A 64 1.08 -11.16 -21.17
N VAL A 65 0.58 -12.18 -20.48
CA VAL A 65 1.33 -12.91 -19.45
C VAL A 65 2.07 -14.11 -20.07
N TYR A 66 3.38 -14.07 -20.00
CA TYR A 66 4.25 -15.10 -20.51
C TYR A 66 4.59 -16.11 -19.41
N THR A 67 4.41 -17.39 -19.69
CA THR A 67 4.49 -18.49 -18.73
C THR A 67 5.50 -19.53 -19.14
N VAL A 68 6.23 -20.11 -18.17
CA VAL A 68 7.04 -21.33 -18.34
C VAL A 68 7.03 -22.18 -17.07
N VAL A 69 7.05 -23.48 -17.24
CA VAL A 69 7.24 -24.43 -16.14
C VAL A 69 8.71 -24.83 -16.09
N VAL A 70 9.36 -24.62 -14.95
CA VAL A 70 10.77 -24.98 -14.71
C VAL A 70 10.82 -26.14 -13.73
N ASP A 71 11.52 -27.22 -14.12
CA ASP A 71 11.81 -28.36 -13.25
C ASP A 71 12.97 -27.99 -12.30
N MET A 72 12.68 -27.87 -11.00
CA MET A 72 13.64 -27.58 -9.94
C MET A 72 14.19 -28.83 -9.24
N SER A 73 13.82 -30.04 -9.67
CA SER A 73 14.21 -31.30 -9.01
C SER A 73 15.72 -31.56 -8.94
N GLY A 74 16.49 -30.94 -9.86
CA GLY A 74 17.94 -31.04 -9.89
C GLY A 74 18.68 -29.89 -9.17
N VAL A 75 17.93 -28.92 -8.66
CA VAL A 75 18.50 -27.77 -7.95
C VAL A 75 18.86 -28.17 -6.52
N THR A 76 20.08 -27.86 -6.10
CA THR A 76 20.61 -28.19 -4.76
C THR A 76 20.69 -26.99 -3.85
N ASP A 77 20.54 -25.81 -4.41
CA ASP A 77 20.54 -24.55 -3.67
C ASP A 77 19.17 -24.32 -3.05
N GLU A 78 19.11 -23.80 -1.84
CA GLU A 78 17.87 -23.45 -1.15
C GLU A 78 17.19 -22.25 -1.83
N THR A 79 17.97 -21.34 -2.44
CA THR A 79 17.50 -20.16 -3.15
C THR A 79 18.06 -20.12 -4.56
N VAL A 80 17.22 -19.90 -5.55
CA VAL A 80 17.61 -19.68 -6.94
C VAL A 80 17.53 -18.21 -7.30
N PHE A 81 18.40 -17.77 -8.20
CA PHE A 81 18.41 -16.41 -8.75
C PHE A 81 18.11 -16.46 -10.23
N PHE A 82 17.34 -15.49 -10.73
CA PHE A 82 16.95 -15.47 -12.15
C PHE A 82 16.58 -14.05 -12.60
N LYS A 83 16.44 -13.90 -13.92
CA LYS A 83 15.92 -12.71 -14.59
C LYS A 83 15.02 -13.08 -15.74
N TYR A 84 14.02 -12.27 -16.01
CA TYR A 84 13.31 -12.28 -17.26
C TYR A 84 14.07 -11.45 -18.31
N LEU A 85 13.95 -11.85 -19.56
CA LEU A 85 14.56 -11.17 -20.69
C LEU A 85 13.51 -10.90 -21.77
N ASN A 86 13.48 -9.67 -22.26
CA ASN A 86 12.70 -9.31 -23.45
C ASN A 86 13.52 -9.60 -24.72
N GLY A 87 13.70 -10.88 -25.02
CA GLY A 87 14.57 -11.40 -26.06
C GLY A 87 15.36 -12.63 -25.59
N ASN A 88 16.34 -13.09 -26.35
CA ASN A 88 17.12 -14.28 -26.07
C ASN A 88 18.63 -13.99 -25.88
N ALA A 89 18.98 -12.78 -25.49
CA ALA A 89 20.37 -12.36 -25.32
C ALA A 89 20.50 -11.34 -24.19
N TRP A 90 21.63 -11.32 -23.51
CA TRP A 90 21.96 -10.33 -22.49
C TRP A 90 21.95 -8.91 -23.05
N GLY A 91 21.53 -7.95 -22.22
CA GLY A 91 21.32 -6.55 -22.58
C GLY A 91 19.86 -6.21 -22.84
N ASN A 92 18.98 -7.21 -22.83
CA ASN A 92 17.52 -7.08 -22.86
C ASN A 92 16.89 -7.70 -21.60
N ASP A 93 17.70 -7.96 -20.60
CA ASP A 93 17.28 -8.46 -19.30
C ASP A 93 16.68 -7.33 -18.44
N GLU A 94 15.75 -7.71 -17.60
CA GLU A 94 15.14 -6.81 -16.64
C GLU A 94 16.14 -6.30 -15.60
N THR A 95 15.80 -5.20 -14.95
CA THR A 95 16.51 -4.68 -13.79
C THR A 95 15.52 -4.50 -12.65
N VAL A 96 15.57 -5.39 -11.66
CA VAL A 96 14.72 -5.32 -10.48
C VAL A 96 15.53 -4.71 -9.35
N SER A 97 15.14 -3.53 -8.89
CA SER A 97 15.80 -2.81 -7.81
C SER A 97 15.07 -2.91 -6.46
N ASP A 98 13.84 -3.39 -6.47
CA ASP A 98 13.05 -3.57 -5.26
C ASP A 98 13.58 -4.76 -4.45
N PRO A 99 13.96 -4.56 -3.17
CA PRO A 99 14.49 -5.63 -2.31
C PRO A 99 13.46 -6.71 -1.95
N VAL A 100 12.17 -6.52 -2.25
CA VAL A 100 11.12 -7.51 -2.01
C VAL A 100 11.32 -8.76 -2.87
N CYS A 101 11.71 -8.59 -4.13
CA CYS A 101 11.93 -9.71 -5.05
C CYS A 101 13.27 -9.69 -5.76
N GLY A 102 14.04 -8.61 -5.62
CA GLY A 102 15.34 -8.41 -6.26
C GLY A 102 16.45 -8.05 -5.28
N GLY A 103 17.68 -8.01 -5.77
CA GLY A 103 18.80 -7.50 -4.99
C GLY A 103 19.44 -8.44 -3.98
N ALA A 104 18.98 -9.66 -3.82
CA ALA A 104 19.62 -10.67 -2.95
C ALA A 104 20.80 -11.34 -3.67
N GLY A 105 21.76 -11.87 -2.91
CA GLY A 105 22.79 -12.76 -3.43
C GLY A 105 23.95 -12.14 -4.19
N GLY A 106 24.15 -10.83 -4.12
CA GLY A 106 25.36 -10.17 -4.64
C GLY A 106 25.27 -9.62 -6.07
N ASN A 107 24.15 -9.81 -6.73
CA ASN A 107 23.80 -9.11 -7.96
C ASN A 107 22.50 -8.33 -7.73
N ALA A 108 22.61 -7.01 -7.60
CA ALA A 108 21.55 -6.11 -7.08
C ALA A 108 20.31 -5.99 -7.99
N SER A 109 20.19 -6.81 -9.02
CA SER A 109 19.10 -6.72 -9.99
C SER A 109 18.55 -8.08 -10.43
N ASP A 110 18.92 -9.15 -9.73
CA ASP A 110 18.38 -10.49 -10.00
C ASP A 110 17.21 -10.78 -9.06
N ARG A 111 16.16 -11.41 -9.59
CA ARG A 111 15.10 -12.00 -8.76
C ARG A 111 15.63 -13.16 -7.95
N PHE A 112 15.04 -13.42 -6.83
CA PHE A 112 15.32 -14.61 -6.03
C PHE A 112 14.03 -15.36 -5.70
N LEU A 113 14.17 -16.67 -5.52
CA LEU A 113 13.10 -17.56 -5.11
C LEU A 113 13.66 -18.63 -4.21
N ASP A 114 13.12 -18.79 -3.02
CA ASP A 114 13.37 -19.97 -2.21
C ASP A 114 12.66 -21.16 -2.84
N VAL A 115 13.42 -22.22 -3.11
CA VAL A 115 12.90 -23.38 -3.82
C VAL A 115 11.79 -24.04 -2.99
N PRO A 116 10.56 -24.12 -3.50
CA PRO A 116 9.45 -24.68 -2.73
C PRO A 116 9.56 -26.20 -2.57
N ASP A 117 8.92 -26.73 -1.54
CA ASP A 117 8.85 -28.18 -1.28
C ASP A 117 7.88 -28.95 -2.19
N ALA A 118 7.07 -28.25 -2.98
CA ALA A 118 6.02 -28.81 -3.86
C ALA A 118 5.83 -27.93 -5.10
N ASP A 119 5.17 -28.51 -6.13
CA ASP A 119 4.79 -27.78 -7.33
C ASP A 119 4.08 -26.48 -6.97
N THR A 120 4.57 -25.38 -7.54
CA THR A 120 4.13 -24.00 -7.19
C THR A 120 3.93 -23.20 -8.46
N VAL A 121 2.86 -22.43 -8.48
CA VAL A 121 2.61 -21.40 -9.51
C VAL A 121 2.80 -20.06 -8.85
N LEU A 122 3.74 -19.27 -9.36
CA LEU A 122 3.94 -17.90 -8.89
C LEU A 122 2.92 -16.97 -9.56
N ASP A 123 2.46 -15.97 -8.83
CA ASP A 123 1.61 -14.93 -9.41
C ASP A 123 2.38 -14.16 -10.51
N PRO A 124 1.71 -13.69 -11.57
CA PRO A 124 2.34 -12.85 -12.58
C PRO A 124 2.90 -11.56 -11.96
N VAL A 125 4.11 -11.21 -12.38
CA VAL A 125 4.74 -9.94 -12.02
C VAL A 125 5.02 -9.11 -13.27
N CYS A 126 4.91 -7.81 -13.17
CA CYS A 126 5.26 -6.91 -14.25
C CYS A 126 6.75 -6.97 -14.57
N PHE A 127 7.12 -6.89 -15.84
CA PHE A 127 8.53 -6.90 -16.27
C PHE A 127 9.29 -5.74 -15.61
N SER A 128 10.39 -6.06 -14.94
CA SER A 128 11.20 -5.17 -14.10
C SER A 128 10.59 -4.74 -12.75
N GLU A 129 9.42 -5.27 -12.37
CA GLU A 129 8.74 -4.94 -11.11
C GLU A 129 8.55 -6.18 -10.23
N CYS A 130 8.27 -6.01 -8.94
CA CYS A 130 7.96 -7.10 -8.01
C CYS A 130 6.47 -7.40 -7.87
N ILE A 131 5.61 -6.61 -8.51
CA ILE A 131 4.15 -6.66 -8.41
C ILE A 131 3.51 -6.79 -9.80
N GLY A 132 2.21 -7.00 -9.88
CA GLY A 132 1.46 -6.99 -11.13
C GLY A 132 1.49 -5.63 -11.82
N CYS A 133 1.26 -5.61 -13.14
CA CYS A 133 1.28 -4.36 -13.93
C CYS A 133 0.11 -3.42 -13.62
N ASP A 134 -0.92 -3.91 -12.99
CA ASP A 134 -2.12 -3.19 -12.54
C ASP A 134 -2.18 -3.03 -11.02
N GLU A 135 -1.06 -3.24 -10.34
CA GLU A 135 -0.92 -3.10 -8.89
C GLU A 135 -0.06 -1.92 -8.50
N SER A 136 -0.35 -1.38 -7.32
CA SER A 136 0.46 -0.35 -6.66
C SER A 136 0.68 -0.69 -5.18
N TYR A 137 1.83 -0.30 -4.62
CA TYR A 137 2.08 -0.50 -3.21
C TYR A 137 1.29 0.49 -2.35
N VAL A 138 0.67 -0.05 -1.30
CA VAL A 138 0.19 0.74 -0.16
C VAL A 138 1.19 0.56 0.98
N HIS A 139 1.86 1.66 1.34
CA HIS A 139 2.80 1.71 2.46
C HIS A 139 2.04 2.04 3.73
N PHE A 140 1.60 1.01 4.44
CA PHE A 140 1.00 1.16 5.76
C PHE A 140 2.03 1.71 6.74
N ALA A 141 1.61 2.71 7.51
CA ALA A 141 2.44 3.31 8.55
C ALA A 141 1.58 3.70 9.76
N VAL A 142 2.09 3.48 10.96
CA VAL A 142 1.43 3.89 12.20
C VAL A 142 2.46 4.27 13.24
N ASP A 143 2.22 5.37 13.93
CA ASP A 143 2.95 5.77 15.12
C ASP A 143 2.23 5.18 16.35
N ALA A 144 2.91 4.29 17.04
CA ALA A 144 2.45 3.63 18.27
C ALA A 144 3.32 4.02 19.48
N ASP A 145 4.00 5.19 19.42
CA ASP A 145 4.77 5.68 20.57
C ASP A 145 3.90 5.80 21.81
N GLY A 146 4.46 5.42 22.95
CA GLY A 146 3.74 5.41 24.23
C GLY A 146 2.87 4.17 24.50
N TYR A 147 2.76 3.24 23.54
CA TYR A 147 2.12 1.95 23.74
C TYR A 147 3.13 0.87 24.13
N ASP A 148 2.70 -0.13 24.88
CA ASP A 148 3.53 -1.31 25.22
C ASP A 148 3.50 -2.30 24.05
N ILE A 149 4.59 -2.35 23.29
CA ILE A 149 4.75 -3.24 22.14
C ILE A 149 5.72 -4.38 22.51
N THR A 150 5.15 -5.52 22.90
CA THR A 150 5.90 -6.72 23.30
C THR A 150 5.92 -7.81 22.25
N ASP A 151 4.93 -7.84 21.35
CA ASP A 151 4.78 -8.83 20.28
C ASP A 151 4.50 -8.17 18.91
N GLY A 152 5.01 -6.96 18.71
CA GLY A 152 4.97 -6.23 17.45
C GLY A 152 3.62 -5.62 17.08
N VAL A 153 3.62 -4.93 15.93
CA VAL A 153 2.45 -4.29 15.32
C VAL A 153 2.08 -5.05 14.04
N ARG A 154 0.80 -5.12 13.74
CA ARG A 154 0.26 -5.84 12.59
C ARG A 154 -0.80 -5.03 11.87
N VAL A 155 -1.02 -5.38 10.61
CA VAL A 155 -2.16 -4.89 9.82
C VAL A 155 -3.12 -6.04 9.60
N ALA A 156 -4.39 -5.85 9.96
CA ALA A 156 -5.45 -6.80 9.64
C ALA A 156 -6.54 -6.08 8.85
N GLY A 157 -6.97 -6.68 7.75
CA GLY A 157 -7.90 -6.03 6.83
C GLY A 157 -8.65 -6.97 5.91
N SER A 158 -9.40 -6.39 4.99
CA SER A 158 -10.18 -7.13 3.98
C SER A 158 -9.30 -8.08 3.15
N PHE A 159 -8.04 -7.77 2.98
CA PHE A 159 -7.07 -8.48 2.15
C PHE A 159 -6.44 -9.71 2.82
N ASN A 160 -6.54 -9.87 4.14
CA ASN A 160 -6.01 -11.01 4.89
C ASN A 160 -7.07 -11.66 5.78
N SER A 161 -8.37 -11.48 5.43
CA SER A 161 -9.50 -12.01 6.19
C SER A 161 -9.53 -11.55 7.66
N TRP A 162 -8.97 -10.38 7.94
CA TRP A 162 -8.85 -9.79 9.28
C TRP A 162 -8.01 -10.64 10.25
N ASP A 163 -7.06 -11.43 9.73
CA ASP A 163 -6.14 -12.20 10.55
C ASP A 163 -4.98 -11.35 11.07
N ALA A 164 -4.99 -11.05 12.36
CA ALA A 164 -3.95 -10.28 13.03
C ALA A 164 -2.64 -11.05 13.27
N ASN A 165 -2.45 -12.24 12.68
CA ASN A 165 -1.26 -13.05 12.88
C ASN A 165 -0.39 -13.20 11.62
N VAL A 166 -0.74 -12.55 10.52
CA VAL A 166 -0.07 -12.78 9.22
C VAL A 166 0.73 -11.58 8.72
N ASP A 167 0.20 -10.37 8.78
CA ASP A 167 0.86 -9.18 8.21
C ASP A 167 1.54 -8.36 9.31
N PHE A 168 2.82 -8.66 9.58
CA PHE A 168 3.64 -7.98 10.58
C PHE A 168 4.28 -6.72 10.01
N MET A 169 4.25 -5.64 10.79
CA MET A 169 4.92 -4.40 10.47
C MET A 169 6.33 -4.38 11.04
N MET A 170 7.26 -3.77 10.31
CA MET A 170 8.64 -3.55 10.75
C MET A 170 8.74 -2.28 11.59
N ASP A 171 9.54 -2.34 12.65
CA ASP A 171 9.90 -1.17 13.44
C ASP A 171 10.84 -0.26 12.61
N ALA A 172 10.36 0.93 12.28
CA ALA A 172 11.12 1.95 11.56
C ALA A 172 11.86 2.93 12.51
N GLY A 173 11.72 2.73 13.82
CA GLY A 173 12.29 3.59 14.85
C GLY A 173 11.29 4.65 15.35
N GLU A 174 11.61 5.25 16.50
CA GLU A 174 10.82 6.34 17.11
C GLU A 174 9.34 6.01 17.34
N GLY A 175 9.00 4.71 17.54
CA GLY A 175 7.61 4.26 17.73
C GLY A 175 6.82 4.05 16.44
N VAL A 176 7.41 4.32 15.28
CA VAL A 176 6.78 4.15 13.98
C VAL A 176 6.97 2.73 13.46
N TYR A 177 5.89 2.13 12.99
CA TYR A 177 5.88 0.82 12.35
C TYR A 177 5.38 0.94 10.92
N THR A 178 6.01 0.20 9.99
CA THR A 178 5.72 0.27 8.55
C THR A 178 5.64 -1.10 7.90
N MET A 179 4.83 -1.19 6.85
CA MET A 179 4.75 -2.36 5.96
C MET A 179 4.26 -1.91 4.59
N ALA A 180 4.81 -2.48 3.52
CA ALA A 180 4.29 -2.30 2.18
C ALA A 180 3.58 -3.57 1.71
N LYS A 181 2.48 -3.41 0.98
CA LYS A 181 1.74 -4.52 0.34
C LYS A 181 1.12 -4.02 -0.95
N ALA A 182 1.22 -4.81 -2.02
CA ALA A 182 0.64 -4.51 -3.31
C ALA A 182 -0.86 -4.81 -3.34
N PHE A 183 -1.59 -4.01 -4.10
CA PHE A 183 -3.02 -4.14 -4.33
C PHE A 183 -3.37 -3.68 -5.73
N GLU A 184 -4.40 -4.29 -6.31
CA GLU A 184 -4.97 -3.88 -7.59
C GLU A 184 -5.42 -2.41 -7.55
N GLU A 185 -5.03 -1.64 -8.55
CA GLU A 185 -5.41 -0.24 -8.70
C GLU A 185 -6.93 -0.09 -8.89
N GLY A 186 -7.50 0.91 -8.26
CA GLY A 186 -8.95 1.11 -8.21
C GLY A 186 -9.68 0.26 -7.17
N SER A 187 -9.04 -0.74 -6.56
CA SER A 187 -9.62 -1.50 -5.46
C SER A 187 -9.76 -0.64 -4.21
N THR A 188 -10.73 -0.97 -3.36
CA THR A 188 -10.90 -0.32 -2.06
C THR A 188 -10.58 -1.31 -0.97
N ILE A 189 -9.61 -0.96 -0.13
CA ILE A 189 -9.19 -1.77 0.99
C ILE A 189 -9.67 -1.18 2.31
N GLU A 190 -9.96 -2.06 3.27
CA GLU A 190 -10.28 -1.69 4.64
C GLU A 190 -9.32 -2.41 5.59
N TRP A 191 -8.85 -1.71 6.62
CA TRP A 191 -7.93 -2.30 7.60
C TRP A 191 -8.01 -1.66 8.97
N LYS A 192 -7.35 -2.31 9.93
CA LYS A 192 -7.00 -1.80 11.25
C LYS A 192 -5.56 -2.16 11.60
N TYR A 193 -4.94 -1.33 12.41
CA TYR A 193 -3.71 -1.69 13.10
C TYR A 193 -4.02 -2.48 14.36
N VAL A 194 -3.16 -3.46 14.67
CA VAL A 194 -3.33 -4.33 15.82
C VAL A 194 -2.01 -4.44 16.58
N LEU A 195 -1.99 -4.04 17.85
CA LEU A 195 -0.82 -4.17 18.71
C LEU A 195 -0.82 -5.54 19.37
N ASN A 196 0.35 -6.18 19.41
CA ASN A 196 0.57 -7.46 20.07
C ASN A 196 -0.43 -8.58 19.65
N GLY A 197 -0.98 -8.47 18.43
CA GLY A 197 -1.95 -9.43 17.88
C GLY A 197 -3.32 -9.46 18.55
N THR A 198 -3.56 -8.63 19.55
CA THR A 198 -4.79 -8.67 20.36
C THR A 198 -5.44 -7.32 20.62
N THR A 199 -4.68 -6.24 20.59
CA THR A 199 -5.19 -4.89 20.86
C THR A 199 -5.49 -4.18 19.54
N TRP A 200 -6.73 -4.23 19.15
CA TRP A 200 -7.23 -3.56 17.95
C TRP A 200 -7.38 -2.06 18.19
N GLU A 201 -7.05 -1.26 17.18
CA GLU A 201 -7.31 0.16 17.26
C GLU A 201 -8.82 0.46 17.34
N GLU A 202 -9.14 1.52 18.08
CA GLU A 202 -10.50 2.02 18.20
C GLU A 202 -10.59 3.37 17.48
N LEU A 203 -11.30 3.38 16.36
CA LEU A 203 -11.49 4.55 15.51
C LEU A 203 -12.90 5.11 15.66
N GLY A 204 -13.04 6.43 15.63
CA GLY A 204 -14.30 7.12 15.41
C GLY A 204 -14.58 7.32 13.91
N GLU A 205 -15.78 7.80 13.58
CA GLU A 205 -16.07 8.27 12.21
C GLU A 205 -15.20 9.49 11.91
N ASP A 206 -14.34 9.40 10.90
CA ASP A 206 -13.40 10.45 10.53
C ASP A 206 -12.99 10.29 9.04
N VAL A 207 -12.13 11.19 8.55
CA VAL A 207 -11.71 11.29 7.14
C VAL A 207 -11.02 10.05 6.59
N CYS A 208 -10.39 9.23 7.43
CA CYS A 208 -9.68 8.02 7.03
C CYS A 208 -10.49 6.75 7.24
N THR A 209 -11.76 6.83 7.66
CA THR A 209 -12.52 5.68 8.10
C THR A 209 -13.78 5.45 7.27
N THR A 210 -14.24 4.20 7.28
CA THR A 210 -15.57 3.84 6.79
C THR A 210 -16.65 4.39 7.73
N GLY A 211 -17.78 4.82 7.17
CA GLY A 211 -18.97 5.08 7.98
C GLY A 211 -19.76 3.80 8.28
N GLY A 212 -20.52 3.77 9.34
CA GLY A 212 -21.50 2.72 9.64
C GLY A 212 -21.15 1.81 10.81
N GLY A 213 -21.60 0.55 10.79
CA GLY A 213 -21.55 -0.34 11.95
C GLY A 213 -20.17 -0.85 12.36
N TYR A 214 -19.24 -0.89 11.44
CA TYR A 214 -17.82 -1.19 11.69
C TYR A 214 -16.99 -0.04 11.16
N ILE A 215 -16.20 0.59 12.02
CA ILE A 215 -15.35 1.71 11.65
C ILE A 215 -13.95 1.18 11.44
N ASN A 216 -13.53 1.13 10.17
CA ASN A 216 -12.22 0.68 9.73
C ASN A 216 -11.52 1.82 8.98
N ARG A 217 -10.21 1.82 8.92
CA ARG A 217 -9.49 2.64 7.93
C ARG A 217 -9.87 2.18 6.53
N THR A 218 -9.91 3.09 5.58
CA THR A 218 -10.23 2.75 4.19
C THR A 218 -9.48 3.65 3.23
N VAL A 219 -9.11 3.10 2.09
CA VAL A 219 -8.54 3.84 0.96
C VAL A 219 -8.90 3.14 -0.34
N THR A 220 -9.06 3.91 -1.41
CA THR A 220 -9.06 3.37 -2.77
C THR A 220 -7.65 3.48 -3.32
N VAL A 221 -7.11 2.36 -3.80
CA VAL A 221 -5.75 2.28 -4.34
C VAL A 221 -5.68 3.08 -5.64
N SER A 222 -4.78 4.03 -5.71
CA SER A 222 -4.52 4.84 -6.91
C SER A 222 -3.31 4.29 -7.66
N GLU A 223 -3.16 4.68 -8.92
CA GLU A 223 -1.94 4.46 -9.68
C GLU A 223 -0.73 5.06 -8.95
N GLY A 224 0.34 4.27 -8.84
CA GLY A 224 1.58 4.59 -8.13
C GLY A 224 1.52 4.40 -6.62
N ASP A 225 2.67 4.25 -6.01
CA ASP A 225 2.81 3.95 -4.59
C ASP A 225 2.10 4.95 -3.69
N MET A 226 1.31 4.45 -2.76
CA MET A 226 0.57 5.25 -1.79
C MET A 226 1.28 5.27 -0.44
N MET A 227 1.55 6.45 0.07
CA MET A 227 2.15 6.67 1.39
C MET A 227 1.21 7.49 2.27
N PHE A 228 1.15 7.16 3.55
CA PHE A 228 0.43 7.98 4.54
C PHE A 228 1.41 8.98 5.17
N ASP A 229 1.33 10.23 4.72
CA ASP A 229 2.12 11.35 5.24
C ASP A 229 1.19 12.53 5.57
N PRO A 230 1.14 12.97 6.84
CA PRO A 230 1.90 12.46 7.98
C PRO A 230 1.46 11.06 8.45
N VAL A 231 2.40 10.36 9.14
CA VAL A 231 2.11 9.03 9.73
C VAL A 231 1.04 9.16 10.81
N PRO A 232 -0.08 8.45 10.70
CA PRO A 232 -1.15 8.53 11.69
C PRO A 232 -0.77 7.85 13.01
N CYS A 233 -1.25 8.41 14.12
CA CYS A 233 -1.16 7.77 15.41
C CYS A 233 -2.10 6.56 15.52
N PHE A 234 -1.73 5.58 16.34
CA PHE A 234 -2.61 4.45 16.64
C PHE A 234 -3.95 4.92 17.20
N SER A 235 -5.05 4.40 16.67
CA SER A 235 -6.43 4.82 16.97
C SER A 235 -6.78 6.26 16.55
N SER A 236 -6.06 6.84 15.58
CA SER A 236 -6.31 8.19 15.07
C SER A 236 -6.08 8.26 13.56
N CYS A 237 -6.83 9.13 12.87
CA CYS A 237 -6.54 9.48 11.47
C CYS A 237 -5.39 10.48 11.34
N TYR A 238 -4.89 11.01 12.43
CA TYR A 238 -3.94 12.11 12.45
C TYR A 238 -2.62 11.70 13.10
N GLU A 239 -1.56 12.46 12.84
CA GLU A 239 -0.26 12.30 13.51
C GLU A 239 -0.37 12.42 15.04
N CYS A 240 0.55 11.82 15.77
CA CYS A 240 0.59 11.87 17.22
C CYS A 240 0.81 13.31 17.72
N GLY A 241 -0.05 13.76 18.63
CA GLY A 241 -0.07 15.15 19.10
C GLY A 241 -0.82 16.10 18.18
N GLY A 242 -1.27 15.63 17.00
CA GLY A 242 -2.08 16.35 16.04
C GLY A 242 -3.59 16.23 16.27
N ALA A 243 -4.04 16.07 17.52
CA ALA A 243 -5.49 16.07 17.78
C ALA A 243 -6.15 17.35 17.23
N PRO A 244 -7.35 17.24 16.63
CA PRO A 244 -8.07 18.42 16.19
C PRO A 244 -8.21 19.42 17.33
N LEU A 245 -7.74 20.65 17.11
CA LEU A 245 -7.91 21.75 18.04
C LEU A 245 -9.09 22.60 17.59
N THR A 246 -9.92 22.99 18.55
CA THR A 246 -10.97 23.96 18.27
C THR A 246 -10.43 25.36 18.49
N ALA A 247 -10.53 26.19 17.48
CA ALA A 247 -10.14 27.59 17.53
C ALA A 247 -11.26 28.47 17.02
N SER A 248 -11.40 29.64 17.66
CA SER A 248 -12.32 30.68 17.22
C SER A 248 -11.66 31.46 16.09
N VAL A 249 -12.17 31.35 14.86
CA VAL A 249 -11.65 32.05 13.70
C VAL A 249 -12.63 33.11 13.23
N THR A 250 -12.16 34.35 13.15
CA THR A 250 -12.96 35.47 12.62
C THR A 250 -12.59 35.71 11.17
N PHE A 251 -13.56 35.51 10.27
CA PHE A 251 -13.46 35.89 8.87
C PHE A 251 -13.92 37.32 8.71
N GLN A 252 -13.18 38.07 7.87
CA GLN A 252 -13.48 39.46 7.60
C GLN A 252 -13.54 39.70 6.09
N ALA A 253 -14.55 40.45 5.65
CA ALA A 253 -14.72 40.86 4.28
C ALA A 253 -14.84 42.37 4.18
N ASP A 254 -13.97 43.02 3.44
CA ASP A 254 -14.11 44.44 3.08
C ASP A 254 -15.04 44.54 1.85
N MET A 255 -16.22 45.11 2.11
CA MET A 255 -17.29 45.24 1.13
C MET A 255 -17.31 46.62 0.46
N SER A 256 -16.33 47.47 0.70
CA SER A 256 -16.27 48.87 0.20
C SER A 256 -16.48 48.96 -1.33
N VAL A 257 -15.90 48.03 -2.09
CA VAL A 257 -16.07 47.97 -3.55
C VAL A 257 -17.48 47.64 -3.95
N LEU A 258 -18.07 46.58 -3.37
CA LEU A 258 -19.45 46.18 -3.69
C LEU A 258 -20.48 47.19 -3.24
N LEU A 259 -20.30 47.82 -2.08
CA LEU A 259 -21.13 48.93 -1.63
C LEU A 259 -21.10 50.09 -2.62
N SER A 260 -19.92 50.45 -3.17
CA SER A 260 -19.82 51.47 -4.18
C SER A 260 -20.51 51.11 -5.52
N GLN A 261 -20.73 49.83 -5.75
CA GLN A 261 -21.42 49.29 -6.93
C GLN A 261 -22.92 49.07 -6.71
N GLY A 262 -23.44 49.43 -5.55
CA GLY A 262 -24.88 49.34 -5.25
C GLY A 262 -25.30 48.12 -4.48
N TRP A 263 -24.35 47.34 -3.91
CA TRP A 263 -24.66 46.28 -2.98
C TRP A 263 -25.33 46.92 -1.73
N ASP A 264 -26.48 46.36 -1.30
CA ASP A 264 -27.29 46.90 -0.22
C ASP A 264 -27.55 45.83 0.82
N VAL A 265 -27.08 46.04 2.04
CA VAL A 265 -27.23 45.13 3.19
C VAL A 265 -28.70 44.81 3.57
N ASN A 266 -29.64 45.66 3.17
CA ASN A 266 -31.06 45.40 3.43
C ASN A 266 -31.70 44.38 2.46
N THR A 267 -31.06 44.14 1.31
CA THR A 267 -31.57 43.29 0.24
C THR A 267 -30.60 42.17 -0.08
N HIS A 268 -29.33 42.31 0.28
CA HIS A 268 -28.24 41.37 0.00
C HIS A 268 -27.59 40.91 1.32
N PHE A 269 -26.92 39.78 1.27
CA PHE A 269 -26.13 39.28 2.40
C PHE A 269 -24.84 38.64 1.87
N ILE A 270 -23.87 38.53 2.73
CA ILE A 270 -22.62 37.84 2.46
C ILE A 270 -22.54 36.58 3.30
N GLU A 271 -22.23 35.46 2.70
CA GLU A 271 -22.12 34.15 3.34
C GLU A 271 -20.69 33.62 3.29
N LEU A 272 -20.31 32.91 4.34
CA LEU A 272 -19.15 32.03 4.36
C LEU A 272 -19.55 30.65 3.80
N ARG A 273 -18.76 30.14 2.88
CA ARG A 273 -18.87 28.80 2.31
C ARG A 273 -17.51 28.13 2.37
N GLY A 274 -17.42 26.89 2.79
CA GLY A 274 -16.16 26.17 2.87
C GLY A 274 -16.23 24.87 3.62
N GLY A 275 -15.11 24.19 3.77
CA GLY A 275 -14.97 23.03 4.61
C GLY A 275 -15.41 23.26 6.04
N VAL A 276 -15.26 24.50 6.51
CA VAL A 276 -15.66 24.96 7.85
C VAL A 276 -17.16 24.82 8.17
N ASN A 277 -18.02 24.67 7.16
CA ASN A 277 -19.46 24.48 7.31
C ASN A 277 -20.04 23.48 6.33
N GLY A 278 -19.20 22.59 5.77
CA GLY A 278 -19.61 21.59 4.79
C GLY A 278 -20.20 22.20 3.51
N TRP A 279 -19.78 23.41 3.15
CA TRP A 279 -20.29 24.20 2.00
C TRP A 279 -21.78 24.58 2.13
N ALA A 280 -22.32 24.52 3.35
CA ALA A 280 -23.73 24.81 3.59
C ALA A 280 -24.04 26.30 3.55
N ALA A 281 -25.32 26.64 3.28
CA ALA A 281 -25.86 27.99 3.34
C ALA A 281 -26.15 28.43 4.78
N GLY A 282 -26.21 29.75 5.01
CA GLY A 282 -26.75 30.34 6.21
C GLY A 282 -25.76 30.93 7.19
N ASP A 283 -24.46 30.79 6.92
CA ASP A 283 -23.42 31.46 7.71
C ASP A 283 -23.21 32.91 7.22
N ASN A 284 -24.11 33.79 7.59
CA ASN A 284 -24.12 35.18 7.17
C ASN A 284 -23.18 36.03 8.00
N PHE A 285 -22.43 36.90 7.33
CA PHE A 285 -21.61 37.93 7.95
C PHE A 285 -22.47 39.03 8.56
N GLN A 286 -21.97 39.65 9.60
CA GLN A 286 -22.57 40.83 10.24
C GLN A 286 -21.69 42.06 9.96
N GLU A 287 -22.33 43.21 9.75
CA GLU A 287 -21.65 44.51 9.65
C GLU A 287 -20.88 44.82 10.94
N ASP A 288 -19.64 45.30 10.80
CA ASP A 288 -18.85 45.73 11.92
C ASP A 288 -19.44 47.05 12.50
N LEU A 289 -19.54 47.12 13.80
CA LEU A 289 -20.15 48.28 14.47
C LEU A 289 -19.32 49.56 14.33
N THR A 290 -18.07 49.46 13.97
CA THR A 290 -17.13 50.60 13.87
C THR A 290 -16.76 50.96 12.45
N ASP A 291 -16.90 50.01 11.52
CA ASP A 291 -16.62 50.21 10.09
C ASP A 291 -17.75 49.59 9.24
N PRO A 292 -18.64 50.43 8.67
CA PRO A 292 -19.78 49.93 7.88
C PRO A 292 -19.39 49.26 6.55
N ALA A 293 -18.15 49.31 6.14
CA ALA A 293 -17.66 48.58 4.98
C ALA A 293 -17.08 47.20 5.35
N LEU A 294 -16.84 46.94 6.63
CA LEU A 294 -16.30 45.68 7.10
C LEU A 294 -17.42 44.76 7.61
N TYR A 295 -17.43 43.53 7.12
CA TYR A 295 -18.36 42.47 7.50
C TYR A 295 -17.57 41.32 8.13
N THR A 296 -18.08 40.80 9.26
CA THR A 296 -17.36 39.76 10.02
C THR A 296 -18.27 38.59 10.38
N ILE A 297 -17.69 37.42 10.50
CA ILE A 297 -18.30 36.24 11.10
C ILE A 297 -17.26 35.46 11.88
N THR A 298 -17.58 35.04 13.08
CA THR A 298 -16.71 34.20 13.91
C THR A 298 -17.28 32.78 13.95
N LYS A 299 -16.44 31.81 13.68
CA LYS A 299 -16.78 30.36 13.70
C LYS A 299 -15.80 29.63 14.58
N GLU A 300 -16.32 28.69 15.35
CA GLU A 300 -15.49 27.67 15.99
C GLU A 300 -15.12 26.65 14.92
N ILE A 301 -13.82 26.50 14.65
CA ILE A 301 -13.27 25.55 13.70
C ILE A 301 -12.48 24.51 14.45
N THR A 302 -12.89 23.25 14.29
CA THR A 302 -12.12 22.11 14.77
C THR A 302 -11.34 21.53 13.62
N ALA A 303 -10.02 21.61 13.68
CA ALA A 303 -9.13 21.14 12.63
C ALA A 303 -7.78 20.71 13.21
N VAL A 304 -7.10 19.81 12.51
CA VAL A 304 -5.72 19.44 12.86
C VAL A 304 -4.82 20.64 12.62
N PRO A 305 -3.91 20.98 13.54
CA PRO A 305 -2.91 22.03 13.32
C PRO A 305 -2.12 21.79 12.02
N GLY A 306 -2.06 22.81 11.17
CA GLY A 306 -1.39 22.73 9.87
C GLY A 306 -2.27 22.26 8.71
N SER A 307 -3.48 21.75 8.96
CA SER A 307 -4.39 21.38 7.88
C SER A 307 -4.90 22.62 7.11
N VAL A 308 -5.09 22.43 5.79
CA VAL A 308 -5.63 23.47 4.92
C VAL A 308 -7.15 23.43 4.95
N GLN A 309 -7.78 24.58 5.22
CA GLN A 309 -9.23 24.76 5.14
C GLN A 309 -9.57 25.64 3.95
N GLU A 310 -10.26 25.10 2.97
CA GLU A 310 -10.75 25.87 1.83
C GLU A 310 -12.05 26.60 2.17
N TRP A 311 -12.12 27.85 1.79
CA TRP A 311 -13.30 28.67 1.99
C TRP A 311 -13.40 29.81 0.96
N LYS A 312 -14.60 30.36 0.81
CA LYS A 312 -14.87 31.53 0.00
C LYS A 312 -16.01 32.35 0.55
N PHE A 313 -16.06 33.60 0.18
CA PHE A 313 -17.21 34.46 0.37
C PHE A 313 -18.17 34.32 -0.81
N LYS A 314 -19.47 34.37 -0.52
CA LYS A 314 -20.51 34.47 -1.51
C LYS A 314 -21.41 35.66 -1.20
N ALA A 315 -21.43 36.66 -2.07
CA ALA A 315 -22.36 37.78 -1.96
C ALA A 315 -23.68 37.38 -2.66
N ASN A 316 -24.76 37.37 -1.93
CA ASN A 316 -26.07 36.82 -2.34
C ASN A 316 -27.17 37.89 -2.12
N PRO A 317 -28.33 37.82 -2.77
CA PRO A 317 -28.86 36.75 -3.64
C PRO A 317 -28.60 36.94 -5.13
N ASP A 318 -28.04 38.05 -5.56
CA ASP A 318 -27.97 38.38 -7.00
C ASP A 318 -26.74 37.72 -7.63
N GLU A 319 -26.97 36.94 -8.71
CA GLU A 319 -25.91 36.32 -9.51
C GLU A 319 -24.98 37.33 -10.18
N ASN A 320 -25.35 38.60 -10.22
CA ASN A 320 -24.53 39.68 -10.77
C ASN A 320 -23.39 40.14 -9.83
N PHE A 321 -23.37 39.66 -8.58
CA PHE A 321 -22.31 39.94 -7.58
C PHE A 321 -21.44 38.70 -7.33
N ASN A 322 -21.27 37.79 -8.28
CA ASN A 322 -20.39 36.63 -8.17
C ASN A 322 -18.93 37.01 -8.43
#